data_f0ec4fbee3daa4c0bee36c9dea28fd92
#
_entry.id   f0ec4fbee3daa4c0bee36c9dea28fd92
#
_cell.length_a   1.000
_cell.length_b   1.000
_cell.length_c   1.000
_cell.angle_alpha   90.00
_cell.angle_beta   90.00
_cell.angle_gamma   90.00
#
_symmetry.space_group_name_H-M   'P 1'
#
loop_
_entity.id
_entity.type
_entity.pdbx_description
1 polymer ?
#
loop_
_entity_poly.entity_id
_entity_poly.type
_entity_poly.pdbx_seq_one_letter_code
_entity_poly.pdbx_strand_id
1 'polypeptide(L)'
;MSEISKDTPRESNAPEQWRPKILAFCCNWCTYAGADLAGLNRMNYPADIRLLRVPCSGRVNPQYVLKAYQNGCDGVLVCGCHPGDCHYATGNYFAKRRMLVYKRLLEYLGLEPDRFKVRWISGSEAGKFRDTVMEVTERIRELGPLSNDLPQLAAEDIPHPIAAKFEWLATPKSARGDL
;
A
#
# COMPACT_ATOMS: atom_id res chain seq x y z
N MET A 1 15.27 51.56 10.32
CA MET A 1 16.05 50.55 9.56
C MET A 1 16.24 49.42 10.53
N SER A 2 15.40 48.39 10.41
CA SER A 2 15.38 47.20 11.29
C SER A 2 16.01 46.04 10.54
N GLU A 3 17.08 45.51 11.09
CA GLU A 3 17.80 44.35 10.54
C GLU A 3 16.94 43.08 10.65
N ILE A 4 16.66 42.46 9.52
CA ILE A 4 16.02 41.15 9.44
C ILE A 4 17.09 40.12 9.82
N SER A 5 16.87 39.46 10.95
CA SER A 5 17.64 38.33 11.42
C SER A 5 17.53 37.18 10.41
N LYS A 6 18.68 36.74 9.86
CA LYS A 6 18.76 35.58 8.98
C LYS A 6 18.64 34.33 9.85
N ASP A 7 17.51 33.68 9.74
CA ASP A 7 17.34 32.32 10.27
C ASP A 7 18.31 31.37 9.58
N THR A 8 19.23 30.84 10.35
CA THR A 8 20.17 29.79 9.96
C THR A 8 19.37 28.46 9.86
N PRO A 9 19.52 27.67 8.79
CA PRO A 9 18.89 26.35 8.72
C PRO A 9 19.47 25.45 9.81
N ARG A 10 18.62 24.87 10.63
CA ARG A 10 19.01 23.83 11.59
C ARG A 10 19.45 22.59 10.83
N GLU A 11 20.74 22.41 10.66
CA GLU A 11 21.32 21.12 10.32
C GLU A 11 21.14 20.16 11.50
N SER A 12 20.14 19.28 11.39
CA SER A 12 20.01 18.14 12.29
C SER A 12 20.95 17.03 11.81
N ASN A 13 22.18 17.01 12.32
CA ASN A 13 23.17 15.95 12.13
C ASN A 13 22.89 14.70 12.98
N ALA A 14 21.62 14.30 13.11
CA ALA A 14 21.30 12.96 13.58
C ALA A 14 21.32 12.01 12.37
N PRO A 15 21.89 10.79 12.47
CA PRO A 15 21.79 9.81 11.40
C PRO A 15 20.32 9.63 11.05
N GLU A 16 19.99 9.77 9.77
CA GLU A 16 18.62 9.68 9.27
C GLU A 16 18.06 8.31 9.63
N GLN A 17 17.36 8.25 10.74
CA GLN A 17 16.75 7.00 11.22
C GLN A 17 15.73 6.56 10.18
N TRP A 18 15.94 5.37 9.60
CA TRP A 18 15.02 4.80 8.63
C TRP A 18 13.57 4.85 9.15
N ARG A 19 12.66 5.27 8.28
CA ARG A 19 11.23 5.37 8.56
C ARG A 19 10.45 4.55 7.53
N PRO A 20 9.50 3.72 7.97
CA PRO A 20 8.74 2.89 7.07
C PRO A 20 7.90 3.73 6.09
N LYS A 21 7.83 3.30 4.84
CA LYS A 21 6.98 3.86 3.80
C LYS A 21 5.77 2.96 3.60
N ILE A 22 4.64 3.33 4.16
CA ILE A 22 3.41 2.53 4.13
C ILE A 22 2.39 3.23 3.25
N LEU A 23 1.77 2.46 2.33
CA LEU A 23 0.66 2.93 1.50
C LEU A 23 -0.64 2.24 1.92
N ALA A 24 -1.67 3.01 2.23
CA ALA A 24 -3.00 2.50 2.54
C ALA A 24 -4.02 2.90 1.47
N PHE A 25 -4.60 1.92 0.79
CA PHE A 25 -5.76 2.11 -0.07
C PHE A 25 -7.02 2.14 0.79
N CYS A 26 -7.65 3.29 0.93
CA CYS A 26 -8.81 3.50 1.79
C CYS A 26 -10.08 3.72 0.97
N CYS A 27 -11.09 2.88 1.20
CA CYS A 27 -12.40 3.08 0.61
C CYS A 27 -12.99 4.43 1.03
N ASN A 28 -13.47 5.20 0.06
CA ASN A 28 -14.01 6.54 0.25
C ASN A 28 -15.15 6.60 1.27
N TRP A 29 -16.05 5.62 1.21
CA TRP A 29 -17.33 5.64 1.94
C TRP A 29 -17.23 5.17 3.39
N CYS A 30 -16.15 4.48 3.74
CA CYS A 30 -15.97 3.94 5.08
C CYS A 30 -14.61 4.27 5.67
N THR A 31 -13.55 3.59 5.25
CA THR A 31 -12.24 3.72 5.91
C THR A 31 -11.68 5.12 5.82
N TYR A 32 -11.87 5.82 4.68
CA TYR A 32 -11.40 7.20 4.55
C TYR A 32 -12.20 8.14 5.46
N ALA A 33 -13.51 7.95 5.56
CA ALA A 33 -14.36 8.69 6.52
C ALA A 33 -13.93 8.40 7.97
N GLY A 34 -13.57 7.15 8.30
CA GLY A 34 -13.00 6.78 9.59
C GLY A 34 -11.65 7.47 9.87
N ALA A 35 -10.82 7.63 8.84
CA ALA A 35 -9.58 8.40 8.94
C ALA A 35 -9.83 9.90 9.19
N ASP A 36 -10.79 10.50 8.48
CA ASP A 36 -11.22 11.88 8.69
C ASP A 36 -11.74 12.08 10.11
N LEU A 37 -12.57 11.15 10.60
CA LEU A 37 -13.08 11.18 11.96
C LEU A 37 -11.94 11.06 13.00
N ALA A 38 -10.92 10.26 12.74
CA ALA A 38 -9.74 10.16 13.59
C ALA A 38 -8.99 11.51 13.67
N GLY A 39 -8.87 12.21 12.53
CA GLY A 39 -8.30 13.54 12.45
C GLY A 39 -9.13 14.57 13.22
N LEU A 40 -10.45 14.59 13.04
CA LEU A 40 -11.38 15.46 13.77
C LEU A 40 -11.31 15.24 15.29
N ASN A 41 -11.17 13.99 15.70
CA ASN A 41 -11.01 13.62 17.11
C ASN A 41 -9.57 13.82 17.62
N ARG A 42 -8.68 14.39 16.81
CA ARG A 42 -7.27 14.64 17.16
C ARG A 42 -6.53 13.37 17.65
N MET A 43 -6.87 12.22 17.09
CA MET A 43 -6.20 10.97 17.41
C MET A 43 -4.83 10.93 16.78
N ASN A 44 -3.79 10.76 17.58
CA ASN A 44 -2.42 10.66 17.09
C ASN A 44 -2.12 9.25 16.54
N TYR A 45 -1.49 9.19 15.39
CA TYR A 45 -0.92 7.98 14.79
C TYR A 45 0.33 8.34 13.97
N PRO A 46 1.22 7.37 13.68
CA PRO A 46 2.46 7.63 12.95
C PRO A 46 2.23 8.25 11.57
N ALA A 47 3.08 9.22 11.20
CA ALA A 47 3.03 9.90 9.90
C ALA A 47 3.66 9.07 8.75
N ASP A 48 4.09 7.85 9.04
CA ASP A 48 4.79 6.96 8.11
C ASP A 48 3.86 6.29 7.09
N ILE A 49 2.55 6.55 7.20
CA ILE A 49 1.51 6.04 6.31
C ILE A 49 0.99 7.13 5.35
N ARG A 50 0.80 6.77 4.10
CA ARG A 50 0.12 7.59 3.09
C ARG A 50 -1.23 6.99 2.75
N LEU A 51 -2.29 7.78 2.87
CA LEU A 51 -3.64 7.35 2.56
C LEU A 51 -3.98 7.67 1.10
N LEU A 52 -4.30 6.65 0.33
CA LEU A 52 -4.81 6.79 -1.03
C LEU A 52 -6.30 6.47 -1.03
N ARG A 53 -7.11 7.48 -1.29
CA ARG A 53 -8.56 7.36 -1.38
C ARG A 53 -8.97 6.68 -2.67
N VAL A 54 -9.74 5.60 -2.58
CA VAL A 54 -10.28 4.86 -3.71
C VAL A 54 -11.81 4.81 -3.62
N PRO A 55 -12.53 4.80 -4.75
CA PRO A 55 -13.99 4.75 -4.73
C PRO A 55 -14.55 3.57 -3.92
N CYS A 56 -13.92 2.41 -4.02
CA CYS A 56 -14.29 1.19 -3.30
C CYS A 56 -13.07 0.28 -3.20
N SER A 57 -12.95 -0.49 -2.11
CA SER A 57 -11.90 -1.52 -1.98
C SER A 57 -11.94 -2.55 -3.12
N GLY A 58 -13.13 -2.82 -3.67
CA GLY A 58 -13.30 -3.68 -4.85
C GLY A 58 -12.61 -3.18 -6.13
N ARG A 59 -12.22 -1.90 -6.18
CA ARG A 59 -11.48 -1.30 -7.29
C ARG A 59 -9.97 -1.40 -7.15
N VAL A 60 -9.47 -1.80 -5.99
CA VAL A 60 -8.02 -1.99 -5.82
C VAL A 60 -7.58 -3.19 -6.65
N ASN A 61 -6.79 -2.90 -7.69
CA ASN A 61 -6.17 -3.95 -8.49
C ASN A 61 -4.92 -4.47 -7.75
N PRO A 62 -4.69 -5.79 -7.68
CA PRO A 62 -3.46 -6.36 -7.16
C PRO A 62 -2.19 -5.75 -7.74
N GLN A 63 -2.20 -5.37 -9.02
CA GLN A 63 -1.07 -4.69 -9.65
C GLN A 63 -0.70 -3.35 -8.97
N TYR A 64 -1.65 -2.64 -8.36
CA TYR A 64 -1.35 -1.41 -7.62
C TYR A 64 -0.55 -1.68 -6.36
N VAL A 65 -0.84 -2.81 -5.70
CA VAL A 65 -0.09 -3.26 -4.53
C VAL A 65 1.34 -3.64 -4.92
N LEU A 66 1.50 -4.40 -6.01
CA LEU A 66 2.83 -4.74 -6.54
C LEU A 66 3.60 -3.48 -6.93
N LYS A 67 2.93 -2.54 -7.62
CA LYS A 67 3.53 -1.27 -8.02
C LYS A 67 4.00 -0.43 -6.82
N ALA A 68 3.27 -0.48 -5.70
CA ALA A 68 3.67 0.19 -4.48
C ALA A 68 5.01 -0.36 -3.96
N TYR A 69 5.17 -1.68 -3.90
CA TYR A 69 6.44 -2.30 -3.51
C TYR A 69 7.57 -1.99 -4.47
N GLN A 70 7.32 -2.06 -5.78
CA GLN A 70 8.31 -1.68 -6.81
C GLN A 70 8.76 -0.21 -6.70
N ASN A 71 7.92 0.66 -6.13
CA ASN A 71 8.24 2.06 -5.87
C ASN A 71 8.79 2.30 -4.44
N GLY A 72 9.20 1.25 -3.75
CA GLY A 72 9.90 1.35 -2.47
C GLY A 72 8.98 1.54 -1.26
N CYS A 73 7.72 1.07 -1.32
CA CYS A 73 6.91 0.92 -0.11
C CYS A 73 7.34 -0.30 0.68
N ASP A 74 7.46 -0.17 1.99
CA ASP A 74 7.83 -1.24 2.92
C ASP A 74 6.60 -2.04 3.37
N GLY A 75 5.41 -1.45 3.27
CA GLY A 75 4.14 -2.07 3.62
C GLY A 75 2.96 -1.51 2.84
N VAL A 76 1.97 -2.36 2.58
CA VAL A 76 0.73 -1.96 1.91
C VAL A 76 -0.49 -2.45 2.69
N LEU A 77 -1.43 -1.54 2.89
CA LEU A 77 -2.69 -1.78 3.57
C LEU A 77 -3.86 -1.54 2.61
N VAL A 78 -4.79 -2.48 2.53
CA VAL A 78 -6.04 -2.32 1.78
C VAL A 78 -7.21 -2.32 2.76
N CYS A 79 -7.92 -1.21 2.83
CA CYS A 79 -9.01 -1.02 3.77
C CYS A 79 -10.36 -0.82 3.07
N GLY A 80 -11.36 -1.53 3.52
CA GLY A 80 -12.72 -1.48 3.00
C GLY A 80 -13.79 -1.47 4.07
N CYS A 81 -15.05 -1.37 3.64
CA CYS A 81 -16.22 -1.51 4.49
C CYS A 81 -16.32 -2.94 5.04
N HIS A 82 -16.96 -3.12 6.20
CA HIS A 82 -17.32 -4.45 6.67
C HIS A 82 -18.12 -5.23 5.62
N PRO A 83 -17.92 -6.56 5.52
CA PRO A 83 -18.72 -7.38 4.63
C PRO A 83 -20.23 -7.20 4.90
N GLY A 84 -20.97 -6.82 3.85
CA GLY A 84 -22.39 -6.46 3.96
C GLY A 84 -22.67 -4.96 3.90
N ASP A 85 -21.72 -4.09 4.31
CA ASP A 85 -21.94 -2.64 4.40
C ASP A 85 -21.37 -1.87 3.20
N CYS A 86 -21.10 -2.55 2.08
CA CYS A 86 -20.52 -1.88 0.93
C CYS A 86 -21.50 -0.91 0.27
N HIS A 87 -21.10 0.35 0.08
CA HIS A 87 -21.90 1.36 -0.64
C HIS A 87 -22.33 0.88 -2.05
N TYR A 88 -21.52 0.04 -2.69
CA TYR A 88 -21.79 -0.56 -4.00
C TYR A 88 -22.27 -2.03 -3.89
N ALA A 89 -22.86 -2.41 -2.77
CA ALA A 89 -23.39 -3.71 -2.42
C ALA A 89 -22.34 -4.83 -2.31
N THR A 90 -21.57 -5.12 -3.35
CA THR A 90 -20.72 -6.32 -3.44
C THR A 90 -19.22 -6.05 -3.51
N GLY A 91 -18.78 -4.79 -3.60
CA GLY A 91 -17.38 -4.43 -3.86
C GLY A 91 -16.39 -4.99 -2.84
N ASN A 92 -16.75 -5.00 -1.55
CA ASN A 92 -15.91 -5.54 -0.48
C ASN A 92 -15.80 -7.07 -0.52
N TYR A 93 -16.81 -7.79 -0.98
CA TYR A 93 -16.73 -9.24 -1.19
C TYR A 93 -15.74 -9.60 -2.30
N PHE A 94 -15.73 -8.82 -3.40
CA PHE A 94 -14.73 -8.98 -4.46
C PHE A 94 -13.34 -8.65 -3.94
N ALA A 95 -13.19 -7.56 -3.17
CA ALA A 95 -11.93 -7.21 -2.52
C ALA A 95 -11.43 -8.34 -1.63
N LYS A 96 -12.28 -8.86 -0.73
CA LYS A 96 -11.93 -9.93 0.20
C LYS A 96 -11.38 -11.15 -0.52
N ARG A 97 -12.10 -11.68 -1.51
CA ARG A 97 -11.66 -12.86 -2.28
C ARG A 97 -10.36 -12.61 -3.02
N ARG A 98 -10.27 -11.49 -3.74
CA ARG A 98 -9.09 -11.13 -4.54
C ARG A 98 -7.86 -10.94 -3.67
N MET A 99 -7.97 -10.17 -2.60
CA MET A 99 -6.83 -9.85 -1.74
C MET A 99 -6.37 -11.04 -0.90
N LEU A 100 -7.26 -11.97 -0.55
CA LEU A 100 -6.90 -13.20 0.13
C LEU A 100 -6.00 -14.09 -0.74
N VAL A 101 -6.40 -14.29 -2.01
CA VAL A 101 -5.60 -15.06 -2.98
C VAL A 101 -4.28 -14.33 -3.27
N TYR A 102 -4.36 -13.02 -3.43
CA TYR A 102 -3.17 -12.20 -3.72
C TYR A 102 -2.17 -12.22 -2.57
N LYS A 103 -2.62 -12.20 -1.32
CA LYS A 103 -1.75 -12.35 -0.15
C LYS A 103 -0.94 -13.65 -0.22
N ARG A 104 -1.59 -14.78 -0.56
CA ARG A 104 -0.89 -16.06 -0.72
C ARG A 104 0.14 -16.02 -1.85
N LEU A 105 -0.18 -15.33 -2.94
CA LEU A 105 0.77 -15.14 -4.04
C LEU A 105 1.99 -14.31 -3.60
N LEU A 106 1.79 -13.22 -2.87
CA LEU A 106 2.89 -12.41 -2.35
C LEU A 106 3.79 -13.20 -1.38
N GLU A 107 3.18 -14.01 -0.51
CA GLU A 107 3.90 -14.92 0.39
C GLU A 107 4.73 -15.94 -0.40
N TYR A 108 4.16 -16.52 -1.46
CA TYR A 108 4.88 -17.44 -2.35
C TYR A 108 6.06 -16.76 -3.09
N LEU A 109 5.93 -15.48 -3.41
CA LEU A 109 7.00 -14.67 -4.00
C LEU A 109 8.04 -14.19 -2.97
N GLY A 110 7.95 -14.61 -1.71
CA GLY A 110 8.93 -14.30 -0.68
C GLY A 110 8.67 -13.01 0.10
N LEU A 111 7.51 -12.36 -0.11
CA LEU A 111 7.15 -11.20 0.71
C LEU A 111 6.67 -11.64 2.09
N GLU A 112 7.21 -11.04 3.15
CA GLU A 112 6.77 -11.34 4.51
C GLU A 112 5.26 -11.03 4.68
N PRO A 113 4.47 -11.98 5.24
CA PRO A 113 3.00 -11.90 5.31
C PRO A 113 2.47 -10.63 5.99
N ASP A 114 3.27 -10.03 6.86
CA ASP A 114 2.90 -8.86 7.63
C ASP A 114 3.09 -7.55 6.87
N ARG A 115 3.80 -7.55 5.75
CA ARG A 115 3.93 -6.36 4.90
C ARG A 115 2.66 -6.05 4.11
N PHE A 116 1.81 -7.05 3.88
CA PHE A 116 0.51 -6.87 3.22
C PHE A 116 -0.64 -7.19 4.15
N LYS A 117 -1.45 -6.19 4.48
CA LYS A 117 -2.62 -6.33 5.35
C LYS A 117 -3.90 -5.89 4.66
N VAL A 118 -4.99 -6.56 5.00
CA VAL A 118 -6.35 -6.16 4.61
C VAL A 118 -7.16 -5.94 5.87
N ARG A 119 -7.87 -4.82 5.98
CA ARG A 119 -8.67 -4.47 7.15
C ARG A 119 -10.06 -3.96 6.74
N TRP A 120 -11.02 -4.28 7.57
CA TRP A 120 -12.40 -3.81 7.41
C TRP A 120 -12.70 -2.80 8.51
N ILE A 121 -12.95 -1.55 8.09
CA ILE A 121 -13.10 -0.40 9.00
C ILE A 121 -14.28 0.42 8.50
N SER A 122 -15.25 0.68 9.40
CA SER A 122 -16.39 1.56 9.15
C SER A 122 -16.01 3.04 9.30
N GLY A 123 -16.81 3.93 8.73
CA GLY A 123 -16.65 5.38 8.87
C GLY A 123 -16.76 5.90 10.31
N SER A 124 -17.46 5.16 11.18
CA SER A 124 -17.59 5.47 12.60
C SER A 124 -16.46 4.90 13.47
N GLU A 125 -15.60 4.05 12.92
CA GLU A 125 -14.56 3.32 13.67
C GLU A 125 -13.19 4.05 13.64
N ALA A 126 -13.16 5.33 13.99
CA ALA A 126 -11.93 6.14 14.06
C ALA A 126 -10.84 5.51 14.95
N GLY A 127 -11.24 4.99 16.13
CA GLY A 127 -10.31 4.30 17.04
C GLY A 127 -9.67 3.08 16.38
N LYS A 128 -10.46 2.24 15.71
CA LYS A 128 -9.98 1.07 15.00
C LYS A 128 -9.06 1.44 13.82
N PHE A 129 -9.34 2.56 13.14
CA PHE A 129 -8.45 3.07 12.11
C PHE A 129 -7.08 3.42 12.70
N ARG A 130 -7.05 4.23 13.77
CA ARG A 130 -5.82 4.59 14.48
C ARG A 130 -5.04 3.36 14.93
N ASP A 131 -5.70 2.42 15.59
CA ASP A 131 -5.07 1.22 16.14
C ASP A 131 -4.49 0.34 15.03
N THR A 132 -5.20 0.23 13.91
CA THR A 132 -4.71 -0.49 12.72
C THR A 132 -3.44 0.16 12.15
N VAL A 133 -3.42 1.50 12.05
CA VAL A 133 -2.24 2.24 11.57
C VAL A 133 -1.06 2.02 12.50
N MET A 134 -1.28 2.10 13.81
CA MET A 134 -0.24 1.86 14.82
C MET A 134 0.30 0.42 14.71
N GLU A 135 -0.58 -0.59 14.72
CA GLU A 135 -0.20 -2.01 14.58
C GLU A 135 0.66 -2.26 13.34
N VAL A 136 0.19 -1.76 12.18
CA VAL A 136 0.91 -1.98 10.91
C VAL A 136 2.24 -1.26 10.90
N THR A 137 2.30 -0.02 11.37
CA THR A 137 3.55 0.74 11.38
C THR A 137 4.59 0.10 12.29
N GLU A 138 4.20 -0.33 13.48
CA GLU A 138 5.10 -1.00 14.41
C GLU A 138 5.61 -2.31 13.83
N ARG A 139 4.71 -3.10 13.24
CA ARG A 139 5.10 -4.36 12.62
C ARG A 139 6.07 -4.19 11.45
N ILE A 140 5.88 -3.15 10.62
CA ILE A 140 6.82 -2.84 9.54
C ILE A 140 8.17 -2.35 10.10
N ARG A 141 8.19 -1.61 11.21
CA ARG A 141 9.43 -1.22 11.89
C ARG A 141 10.22 -2.41 12.41
N GLU A 142 9.56 -3.40 12.99
CA GLU A 142 10.19 -4.64 13.43
C GLU A 142 10.80 -5.44 12.27
N LEU A 143 10.12 -5.47 11.11
CA LEU A 143 10.59 -6.18 9.91
C LEU A 143 11.74 -5.45 9.21
N GLY A 144 11.90 -4.14 9.44
CA GLY A 144 12.89 -3.33 8.75
C GLY A 144 12.51 -2.98 7.31
N PRO A 145 13.40 -2.30 6.57
CA PRO A 145 13.16 -1.93 5.17
C PRO A 145 12.94 -3.16 4.31
N LEU A 146 12.06 -3.03 3.31
CA LEU A 146 11.94 -4.07 2.30
C LEU A 146 13.21 -4.06 1.45
N SER A 147 13.97 -5.16 1.47
CA SER A 147 15.08 -5.32 0.54
C SER A 147 14.54 -5.37 -0.88
N ASN A 148 15.17 -4.66 -1.81
CA ASN A 148 14.79 -4.68 -3.23
C ASN A 148 15.08 -6.04 -3.90
N ASP A 149 15.50 -7.02 -3.13
CA ASP A 149 15.75 -8.41 -3.54
C ASP A 149 14.48 -9.26 -3.62
N LEU A 150 13.32 -8.63 -3.90
CA LEU A 150 12.22 -9.41 -4.48
C LEU A 150 12.82 -10.06 -5.73
N PRO A 151 12.84 -11.41 -5.82
CA PRO A 151 13.44 -12.07 -6.96
C PRO A 151 12.86 -11.44 -8.21
N GLN A 152 13.69 -10.69 -8.94
CA GLN A 152 13.39 -10.36 -10.30
C GLN A 152 13.36 -11.72 -10.97
N LEU A 153 12.15 -12.26 -11.18
CA LEU A 153 12.00 -13.40 -12.05
C LEU A 153 12.61 -12.97 -13.38
N ALA A 154 13.87 -13.35 -13.60
CA ALA A 154 14.49 -13.17 -14.87
C ALA A 154 13.58 -13.85 -15.90
N ALA A 155 13.43 -13.27 -17.07
CA ALA A 155 12.59 -13.87 -18.12
C ALA A 155 12.98 -15.34 -18.39
N GLU A 156 14.17 -15.73 -18.01
CA GLU A 156 14.78 -17.07 -18.05
C GLU A 156 14.14 -18.05 -17.05
N ASP A 157 13.59 -17.56 -15.93
CA ASP A 157 12.94 -18.39 -14.89
C ASP A 157 11.47 -18.69 -15.21
N ILE A 158 10.92 -18.08 -16.25
CA ILE A 158 9.54 -18.35 -16.68
C ILE A 158 9.53 -19.63 -17.52
N PRO A 159 8.77 -20.67 -17.12
CA PRO A 159 8.69 -21.90 -17.91
C PRO A 159 8.37 -21.60 -19.38
N HIS A 160 9.15 -22.13 -20.29
CA HIS A 160 9.11 -21.89 -21.74
C HIS A 160 7.70 -21.82 -22.39
N PRO A 161 6.67 -22.61 -21.97
CA PRO A 161 5.33 -22.51 -22.54
C PRO A 161 4.60 -21.21 -22.24
N ILE A 162 4.97 -20.53 -21.13
CA ILE A 162 4.37 -19.25 -20.72
C ILE A 162 5.14 -18.09 -21.35
N ALA A 163 6.46 -18.17 -21.40
CA ALA A 163 7.32 -17.17 -22.05
C ALA A 163 6.96 -16.98 -23.52
N ALA A 164 6.79 -18.06 -24.28
CA ALA A 164 6.42 -18.01 -25.69
C ALA A 164 5.06 -17.35 -25.95
N LYS A 165 4.12 -17.41 -25.01
CA LYS A 165 2.82 -16.73 -25.13
C LYS A 165 2.88 -15.23 -24.88
N PHE A 166 3.93 -14.72 -24.26
CA PHE A 166 4.07 -13.31 -23.86
C PHE A 166 5.28 -12.61 -24.50
N GLU A 167 5.91 -13.25 -25.50
CA GLU A 167 7.06 -12.70 -26.23
C GLU A 167 6.78 -11.30 -26.80
N TRP A 168 5.53 -11.03 -27.19
CA TRP A 168 5.07 -9.73 -27.67
C TRP A 168 5.10 -8.62 -26.56
N LEU A 169 5.11 -8.99 -25.27
CA LEU A 169 5.24 -8.01 -24.15
C LEU A 169 6.69 -7.56 -23.99
N ALA A 170 7.66 -8.39 -24.34
CA ALA A 170 9.08 -8.08 -24.25
C ALA A 170 9.56 -7.20 -25.43
N THR A 171 8.77 -7.10 -26.51
CA THR A 171 9.12 -6.28 -27.67
C THR A 171 8.91 -4.79 -27.34
N PRO A 172 9.93 -3.92 -27.54
CA PRO A 172 9.78 -2.47 -27.35
C PRO A 172 8.60 -1.94 -28.18
N LYS A 173 7.86 -0.94 -27.64
CA LYS A 173 6.73 -0.35 -28.34
C LYS A 173 7.07 0.16 -29.75
N SER A 174 8.32 0.56 -29.97
CA SER A 174 8.83 1.00 -31.28
C SER A 174 8.94 -0.09 -32.35
N ALA A 175 8.91 -1.36 -31.94
CA ALA A 175 9.00 -2.53 -32.85
C ALA A 175 7.62 -3.22 -33.07
N ARG A 176 6.57 -2.73 -32.41
CA ARG A 176 5.18 -3.15 -32.63
C ARG A 176 4.59 -2.23 -33.68
N GLY A 177 4.55 -2.69 -34.93
CA GLY A 177 3.82 -1.98 -35.97
C GLY A 177 2.37 -1.73 -35.51
N ASP A 178 1.85 -0.56 -35.80
CA ASP A 178 0.48 -0.17 -35.50
C ASP A 178 -0.49 -1.22 -36.08
N LEU A 179 -1.22 -1.88 -35.14
CA LEU A 179 -2.44 -2.64 -35.45
C LEU A 179 -3.64 -1.76 -35.22
#